data_bbe2cb6d04acda01141ec27a8fcbea41
#
_entry.id   bbe2cb6d04acda01141ec27a8fcbea41
#
_cell.length_a   1.000
_cell.length_b   1.000
_cell.length_c   1.000
_cell.angle_alpha   90.00
_cell.angle_beta   90.00
_cell.angle_gamma   90.00
#
_symmetry.space_group_name_H-M   'P 1'
#
loop_
_entity.id
_entity.type
_entity.pdbx_description
1 polymer ?
#
loop_
_entity_poly.entity_id
_entity_poly.type
_entity_poly.pdbx_seq_one_letter_code
_entity_poly.pdbx_strand_id
1 'polypeptide(L)'
;MPARPAIALAALLLCSGLAGAQDASFGQRLYRDKADCQFCHGVNGDGRGDPRSPGKAPDLHRTRLDREQLIEVIACGRPGSEMPHFDKYAYDAKDCYGLSAEELGKNIPPDPHSTSLNKREISALADFILATFVGK
;
A
#
# COMPACT_ATOMS: atom_id res chain seq x y z
N MET A 1 -14.47 -0.30 62.15
CA MET A 1 -14.29 -1.07 60.91
C MET A 1 -14.18 -0.08 59.76
N PRO A 2 -13.03 0.08 59.13
CA PRO A 2 -12.90 1.03 58.04
C PRO A 2 -13.28 0.38 56.69
N ALA A 3 -14.04 1.14 55.92
CA ALA A 3 -14.43 0.82 54.56
C ALA A 3 -13.23 0.81 53.62
N ARG A 4 -13.11 -0.20 52.75
CA ARG A 4 -12.11 -0.33 51.71
C ARG A 4 -12.60 0.40 50.44
N PRO A 5 -11.80 1.25 49.79
CA PRO A 5 -12.18 1.82 48.52
C PRO A 5 -11.92 0.82 47.39
N ALA A 6 -12.94 0.49 46.64
CA ALA A 6 -12.86 -0.22 45.37
C ALA A 6 -12.73 0.81 44.24
N ILE A 7 -11.51 1.27 43.97
CA ILE A 7 -11.22 2.09 42.78
C ILE A 7 -9.85 1.65 42.26
N ALA A 8 -9.83 0.73 41.32
CA ALA A 8 -8.69 0.53 40.40
C ALA A 8 -8.96 -0.60 39.39
N LEU A 9 -9.91 -0.46 38.45
CA LEU A 9 -9.98 -1.37 37.27
C LEU A 9 -10.58 -0.74 36.01
N ALA A 10 -10.50 0.55 35.83
CA ALA A 10 -11.11 1.20 34.67
C ALA A 10 -10.10 1.86 33.68
N ALA A 11 -8.79 1.71 33.89
CA ALA A 11 -7.79 2.47 33.11
C ALA A 11 -7.03 1.70 32.01
N LEU A 12 -7.34 0.42 31.76
CA LEU A 12 -6.55 -0.40 30.80
C LEU A 12 -7.18 -0.65 29.43
N LEU A 13 -8.34 -0.10 29.12
CA LEU A 13 -9.05 -0.40 27.86
C LEU A 13 -8.95 0.70 26.78
N LEU A 14 -8.22 1.78 27.00
CA LEU A 14 -8.17 2.93 26.08
C LEU A 14 -6.95 2.99 25.15
N CYS A 15 -5.99 2.08 25.24
CA CYS A 15 -4.77 2.13 24.43
C CYS A 15 -4.84 1.43 23.06
N SER A 16 -5.84 0.61 22.79
CA SER A 16 -5.87 -0.19 21.54
C SER A 16 -6.32 0.59 20.31
N GLY A 17 -6.94 1.75 20.46
CA GLY A 17 -7.47 2.54 19.34
C GLY A 17 -6.44 3.47 18.66
N LEU A 18 -5.37 3.84 19.35
CA LEU A 18 -4.43 4.86 18.87
C LEU A 18 -3.42 4.31 17.83
N ALA A 19 -3.02 3.05 17.96
CA ALA A 19 -2.07 2.44 17.02
C ALA A 19 -2.66 2.32 15.61
N GLY A 20 -3.89 1.85 15.48
CA GLY A 20 -4.55 1.71 14.17
C GLY A 20 -4.80 3.04 13.44
N ALA A 21 -5.04 4.13 14.16
CA ALA A 21 -5.22 5.45 13.55
C ALA A 21 -3.89 6.03 13.02
N GLN A 22 -2.78 5.76 13.68
CA GLN A 22 -1.45 6.19 13.22
C GLN A 22 -1.01 5.41 11.98
N ASP A 23 -1.27 4.12 11.92
CA ASP A 23 -0.93 3.28 10.77
C ASP A 23 -1.77 3.66 9.52
N ALA A 24 -3.06 3.94 9.69
CA ALA A 24 -3.92 4.43 8.62
C ALA A 24 -3.44 5.79 8.07
N SER A 25 -3.03 6.71 8.95
CA SER A 25 -2.50 8.02 8.53
C SER A 25 -1.14 7.89 7.83
N PHE A 26 -0.32 6.92 8.21
CA PHE A 26 0.95 6.65 7.57
C PHE A 26 0.74 6.07 6.16
N GLY A 27 -0.11 5.06 6.01
CA GLY A 27 -0.48 4.50 4.70
C GLY A 27 -1.08 5.55 3.76
N GLN A 28 -1.92 6.46 4.29
CA GLN A 28 -2.49 7.56 3.53
C GLN A 28 -1.42 8.52 2.98
N ARG A 29 -0.42 8.88 3.80
CA ARG A 29 0.70 9.72 3.34
C ARG A 29 1.54 9.01 2.29
N LEU A 30 1.77 7.71 2.44
CA LEU A 30 2.45 6.93 1.41
C LEU A 30 1.68 6.96 0.09
N TYR A 31 0.37 6.73 0.13
CA TYR A 31 -0.51 6.73 -1.04
C TYR A 31 -0.54 8.07 -1.77
N ARG A 32 -0.61 9.19 -1.02
CA ARG A 32 -0.79 10.52 -1.57
C ARG A 32 0.51 11.24 -1.85
N ASP A 33 1.45 11.18 -0.92
CA ASP A 33 2.57 12.13 -0.92
C ASP A 33 3.89 11.45 -1.34
N LYS A 34 4.18 10.25 -0.83
CA LYS A 34 5.48 9.63 -1.08
C LYS A 34 5.50 8.79 -2.35
N ALA A 35 4.57 7.86 -2.49
CA ALA A 35 4.48 6.98 -3.66
C ALA A 35 3.61 7.56 -4.78
N ASP A 36 2.80 8.58 -4.47
CA ASP A 36 1.90 9.27 -5.40
C ASP A 36 0.99 8.32 -6.19
N CYS A 37 0.49 7.29 -5.52
CA CYS A 37 -0.43 6.31 -6.12
C CYS A 37 -1.69 6.97 -6.68
N GLN A 38 -2.13 8.06 -6.04
CA GLN A 38 -3.28 8.84 -6.47
C GLN A 38 -3.13 9.42 -7.88
N PHE A 39 -1.88 9.63 -8.34
CA PHE A 39 -1.62 10.14 -9.68
C PHE A 39 -2.26 9.26 -10.76
N CYS A 40 -2.20 7.94 -10.57
CA CYS A 40 -2.82 6.98 -11.48
C CYS A 40 -4.16 6.45 -10.97
N HIS A 41 -4.23 6.08 -9.67
CA HIS A 41 -5.39 5.41 -9.08
C HIS A 41 -6.49 6.36 -8.60
N GLY A 42 -6.24 7.67 -8.62
CA GLY A 42 -7.16 8.67 -8.07
C GLY A 42 -7.06 8.80 -6.55
N VAL A 43 -7.43 9.97 -6.03
CA VAL A 43 -7.40 10.25 -4.59
C VAL A 43 -8.34 9.34 -3.78
N ASN A 44 -9.39 8.86 -4.44
CA ASN A 44 -10.39 7.96 -3.87
C ASN A 44 -10.14 6.48 -4.23
N GLY A 45 -9.07 6.16 -4.95
CA GLY A 45 -8.80 4.79 -5.38
C GLY A 45 -9.73 4.26 -6.47
N ASP A 46 -10.48 5.12 -7.14
CA ASP A 46 -11.52 4.78 -8.13
C ASP A 46 -10.98 4.62 -9.57
N GLY A 47 -9.67 4.66 -9.73
CA GLY A 47 -9.00 4.58 -11.03
C GLY A 47 -9.05 5.87 -11.84
N ARG A 48 -9.56 6.97 -11.26
CA ARG A 48 -9.66 8.28 -11.90
C ARG A 48 -8.53 9.19 -11.41
N GLY A 49 -7.33 8.90 -11.87
CA GLY A 49 -6.13 9.67 -11.56
C GLY A 49 -6.04 10.98 -12.34
N ASP A 50 -4.86 11.58 -12.30
CA ASP A 50 -4.54 12.79 -13.07
C ASP A 50 -4.64 12.47 -14.59
N PRO A 51 -5.22 13.37 -15.40
CA PRO A 51 -5.30 13.18 -16.86
C PRO A 51 -3.94 13.01 -17.55
N ARG A 52 -2.86 13.42 -16.90
CA ARG A 52 -1.48 13.27 -17.40
C ARG A 52 -0.85 11.91 -17.05
N SER A 53 -1.55 11.08 -16.28
CA SER A 53 -1.04 9.75 -15.95
C SER A 53 -0.91 8.88 -17.21
N PRO A 54 0.10 7.98 -17.28
CA PRO A 54 0.44 7.27 -18.51
C PRO A 54 -0.57 6.21 -18.93
N GLY A 55 -1.57 5.93 -18.13
CA GLY A 55 -2.55 4.88 -18.46
C GLY A 55 -3.73 4.84 -17.50
N LYS A 56 -4.67 3.94 -17.80
CA LYS A 56 -5.81 3.69 -16.91
C LYS A 56 -5.39 2.75 -15.79
N ALA A 57 -5.44 3.25 -14.56
CA ALA A 57 -5.29 2.40 -13.38
C ALA A 57 -6.62 1.72 -13.02
N PRO A 58 -6.59 0.52 -12.45
CA PRO A 58 -7.80 -0.14 -12.00
C PRO A 58 -8.43 0.57 -10.81
N ASP A 59 -9.74 0.44 -10.68
CA ASP A 59 -10.51 0.82 -9.50
C ASP A 59 -10.17 -0.13 -8.35
N LEU A 60 -9.55 0.41 -7.30
CA LEU A 60 -9.09 -0.36 -6.14
C LEU A 60 -10.24 -0.90 -5.29
N HIS A 61 -11.43 -0.31 -5.34
CA HIS A 61 -12.62 -0.84 -4.63
C HIS A 61 -13.01 -2.21 -5.15
N ARG A 62 -12.67 -2.52 -6.38
CA ARG A 62 -13.03 -3.76 -7.06
C ARG A 62 -11.92 -4.81 -7.07
N THR A 63 -10.77 -4.51 -6.46
CA THR A 63 -9.69 -5.49 -6.39
C THR A 63 -10.10 -6.70 -5.56
N ARG A 64 -9.62 -7.87 -5.98
CA ARG A 64 -9.79 -9.15 -5.27
C ARG A 64 -8.46 -9.67 -4.73
N LEU A 65 -7.42 -8.85 -4.80
CA LEU A 65 -6.10 -9.21 -4.29
C LEU A 65 -6.15 -9.25 -2.76
N ASP A 66 -5.56 -10.27 -2.19
CA ASP A 66 -5.29 -10.33 -0.76
C ASP A 66 -4.09 -9.44 -0.38
N ARG A 67 -3.74 -9.43 0.91
CA ARG A 67 -2.68 -8.58 1.44
C ARG A 67 -1.32 -8.88 0.80
N GLU A 68 -0.96 -10.15 0.71
CA GLU A 68 0.32 -10.61 0.18
C GLU A 68 0.43 -10.30 -1.31
N GLN A 69 -0.63 -10.51 -2.05
CA GLN A 69 -0.73 -10.16 -3.47
C GLN A 69 -0.63 -8.64 -3.69
N LEU A 70 -1.23 -7.83 -2.81
CA LEU A 70 -1.08 -6.37 -2.87
C LEU A 70 0.35 -5.94 -2.57
N ILE A 71 0.99 -6.54 -1.58
CA ILE A 71 2.41 -6.30 -1.27
C ILE A 71 3.27 -6.62 -2.49
N GLU A 72 3.07 -7.78 -3.12
CA GLU A 72 3.81 -8.17 -4.32
C GLU A 72 3.58 -7.19 -5.48
N VAL A 73 2.33 -6.83 -5.76
CA VAL A 73 2.02 -5.87 -6.84
C VAL A 73 2.62 -4.49 -6.58
N ILE A 74 2.61 -4.00 -5.34
CA ILE A 74 3.23 -2.71 -5.01
C ILE A 74 4.76 -2.80 -5.13
N ALA A 75 5.36 -3.85 -4.56
CA ALA A 75 6.81 -4.04 -4.63
C ALA A 75 7.29 -4.19 -6.06
N CYS A 76 6.64 -5.04 -6.83
CA CYS A 76 7.10 -5.54 -8.13
C CYS A 76 6.49 -4.82 -9.34
N GLY A 77 5.47 -3.99 -9.14
CA GLY A 77 4.70 -3.43 -10.25
C GLY A 77 3.92 -4.50 -11.02
N ARG A 78 3.48 -4.17 -12.22
CA ARG A 78 2.80 -5.13 -13.12
C ARG A 78 3.52 -5.22 -14.44
N PRO A 79 4.17 -6.37 -14.74
CA PRO A 79 4.84 -6.59 -16.01
C PRO A 79 3.95 -6.28 -17.22
N GLY A 80 4.51 -5.54 -18.17
CA GLY A 80 3.80 -5.15 -19.38
C GLY A 80 2.75 -4.05 -19.20
N SER A 81 2.78 -3.35 -18.07
CA SER A 81 1.90 -2.20 -17.80
C SER A 81 2.69 -1.00 -17.29
N GLU A 82 2.00 0.13 -17.11
CA GLU A 82 2.59 1.35 -16.55
C GLU A 82 2.62 1.37 -15.01
N MET A 83 2.14 0.30 -14.33
CA MET A 83 2.25 0.19 -12.88
C MET A 83 3.71 -0.03 -12.48
N PRO A 84 4.37 0.97 -11.84
CA PRO A 84 5.79 0.87 -11.51
C PRO A 84 6.06 -0.11 -10.37
N HIS A 85 7.30 -0.58 -10.27
CA HIS A 85 7.78 -1.29 -9.10
C HIS A 85 8.29 -0.28 -8.05
N PHE A 86 7.92 -0.46 -6.79
CA PHE A 86 8.36 0.44 -5.72
C PHE A 86 9.50 -0.13 -4.86
N ASP A 87 9.77 -1.42 -4.94
CA ASP A 87 11.00 -1.99 -4.37
C ASP A 87 12.16 -1.70 -5.34
N LYS A 88 13.18 -0.97 -4.87
CA LYS A 88 14.35 -0.63 -5.70
C LYS A 88 15.18 -1.83 -6.13
N TYR A 89 14.99 -2.98 -5.48
CA TYR A 89 15.65 -4.24 -5.79
C TYR A 89 14.75 -5.22 -6.53
N ALA A 90 13.56 -4.76 -6.95
CA ALA A 90 12.67 -5.58 -7.75
C ALA A 90 13.42 -6.13 -8.97
N TYR A 91 13.27 -7.41 -9.21
CA TYR A 91 13.90 -8.14 -10.33
C TYR A 91 15.42 -8.33 -10.29
N ASP A 92 16.13 -7.89 -9.24
CA ASP A 92 17.55 -8.20 -9.04
C ASP A 92 17.77 -9.72 -8.76
N ALA A 93 16.85 -10.31 -8.02
CA ALA A 93 16.67 -11.74 -7.87
C ALA A 93 15.25 -12.10 -8.32
N LYS A 94 14.93 -13.39 -8.49
CA LYS A 94 13.59 -13.81 -8.93
C LYS A 94 12.52 -13.66 -7.83
N ASP A 95 12.55 -12.57 -7.09
CA ASP A 95 11.63 -12.28 -5.98
C ASP A 95 10.27 -11.75 -6.45
N CYS A 96 10.22 -11.24 -7.70
CA CYS A 96 9.03 -10.69 -8.29
C CYS A 96 8.44 -11.68 -9.31
N TYR A 97 7.34 -12.31 -8.96
CA TYR A 97 6.62 -13.28 -9.80
C TYR A 97 7.50 -14.46 -10.26
N GLY A 98 8.63 -14.73 -9.59
CA GLY A 98 9.60 -15.74 -10.02
C GLY A 98 10.36 -15.40 -11.29
N LEU A 99 10.34 -14.14 -11.74
CA LEU A 99 10.93 -13.66 -12.99
C LEU A 99 12.12 -12.74 -12.73
N SER A 100 13.08 -12.75 -13.64
CA SER A 100 14.20 -11.81 -13.67
C SER A 100 13.93 -10.67 -14.66
N ALA A 101 14.71 -9.60 -14.55
CA ALA A 101 14.66 -8.49 -15.51
C ALA A 101 14.95 -8.95 -16.95
N GLU A 102 15.88 -9.90 -17.13
CA GLU A 102 16.22 -10.45 -18.44
C GLU A 102 15.04 -11.21 -19.07
N GLU A 103 14.33 -12.02 -18.27
CA GLU A 103 13.16 -12.77 -18.73
C GLU A 103 12.00 -11.84 -19.13
N LEU A 104 11.83 -10.73 -18.43
CA LEU A 104 10.80 -9.73 -18.73
C LEU A 104 11.15 -8.85 -19.93
N GLY A 105 12.42 -8.52 -20.12
CA GLY A 105 12.87 -7.64 -21.20
C GLY A 105 12.09 -6.33 -21.23
N LYS A 106 11.43 -6.02 -22.35
CA LYS A 106 10.64 -4.79 -22.52
C LYS A 106 9.38 -4.71 -21.66
N ASN A 107 8.97 -5.81 -21.04
CA ASN A 107 7.79 -5.86 -20.18
C ASN A 107 8.12 -5.60 -18.70
N ILE A 108 9.37 -5.28 -18.37
CA ILE A 108 9.73 -4.90 -17.01
C ILE A 108 8.92 -3.67 -16.59
N PRO A 109 8.31 -3.66 -15.40
CA PRO A 109 7.62 -2.48 -14.90
C PRO A 109 8.56 -1.28 -14.80
N PRO A 110 8.09 -0.05 -15.06
CA PRO A 110 8.93 1.13 -14.97
C PRO A 110 9.38 1.42 -13.53
N ASP A 111 10.44 2.19 -13.38
CA ASP A 111 10.79 2.81 -12.11
C ASP A 111 9.69 3.78 -11.66
N PRO A 112 9.48 3.95 -10.34
CA PRO A 112 8.47 4.88 -9.86
C PRO A 112 8.84 6.33 -10.18
N HIS A 113 7.86 7.12 -10.59
CA HIS A 113 8.04 8.56 -10.84
C HIS A 113 8.41 9.35 -9.59
N SER A 114 8.09 8.83 -8.41
CA SER A 114 8.32 9.48 -7.12
C SER A 114 9.58 8.94 -6.45
N THR A 115 9.45 7.92 -5.64
CA THR A 115 10.56 7.31 -4.91
C THR A 115 10.25 5.86 -4.56
N SER A 116 11.28 5.06 -4.39
CA SER A 116 11.15 3.68 -3.92
C SER A 116 10.65 3.62 -2.47
N LEU A 117 10.02 2.51 -2.14
CA LEU A 117 9.51 2.18 -0.81
C LEU A 117 10.31 1.04 -0.20
N ASN A 118 10.50 1.08 1.12
CA ASN A 118 11.01 -0.06 1.86
C ASN A 118 9.88 -1.06 2.19
N LYS A 119 10.23 -2.26 2.67
CA LYS A 119 9.26 -3.33 2.98
C LYS A 119 8.17 -2.92 3.97
N ARG A 120 8.51 -2.11 4.99
CA ARG A 120 7.52 -1.61 5.96
C ARG A 120 6.53 -0.64 5.31
N GLU A 121 7.00 0.22 4.44
CA GLU A 121 6.17 1.17 3.70
C GLU A 121 5.24 0.46 2.72
N ILE A 122 5.75 -0.54 2.00
CA ILE A 122 4.95 -1.36 1.09
C ILE A 122 3.83 -2.08 1.86
N SER A 123 4.15 -2.69 3.01
CA SER A 123 3.16 -3.35 3.86
C SER A 123 2.10 -2.37 4.39
N ALA A 124 2.52 -1.21 4.90
CA ALA A 124 1.60 -0.19 5.40
C ALA A 124 0.70 0.38 4.30
N LEU A 125 1.22 0.51 3.09
CA LEU A 125 0.44 0.95 1.92
C LEU A 125 -0.60 -0.10 1.52
N ALA A 126 -0.24 -1.39 1.50
CA ALA A 126 -1.18 -2.48 1.25
C ALA A 126 -2.31 -2.51 2.30
N ASP A 127 -1.96 -2.38 3.59
CA ASP A 127 -2.93 -2.33 4.68
C ASP A 127 -3.88 -1.12 4.56
N PHE A 128 -3.36 0.05 4.19
CA PHE A 128 -4.18 1.23 3.92
C PHE A 128 -5.15 1.01 2.76
N ILE A 129 -4.70 0.45 1.65
CA ILE A 129 -5.55 0.17 0.48
C ILE A 129 -6.69 -0.79 0.85
N LEU A 130 -6.36 -1.88 1.56
CA LEU A 130 -7.36 -2.85 2.04
C LEU A 130 -8.40 -2.21 2.96
N ALA A 131 -7.94 -1.42 3.94
CA ALA A 131 -8.82 -0.81 4.92
C ALA A 131 -9.69 0.31 4.34
N THR A 132 -9.19 1.03 3.31
CA THR A 132 -9.81 2.26 2.82
C THR A 132 -10.66 2.04 1.58
N PHE A 133 -10.21 1.23 0.65
CA PHE A 133 -10.84 1.13 -0.68
C PHE A 133 -11.53 -0.21 -0.91
N VAL A 134 -10.89 -1.31 -0.56
CA VAL A 134 -11.38 -2.65 -0.95
C VAL A 134 -12.75 -2.95 -0.37
N GLY A 135 -13.71 -3.26 -1.25
CA GLY A 135 -15.07 -3.66 -0.85
C GLY A 135 -15.92 -2.54 -0.24
N LYS A 136 -15.55 -1.26 -0.48
CA LYS A 136 -16.31 -0.11 0.03
C LYS A 136 -17.29 0.41 -1.01
#